data_26bd681677797e0500fea0eb8552ae8f
#
_entry.id   26bd681677797e0500fea0eb8552ae8f
#
_cell.length_a   1.000
_cell.length_b   1.000
_cell.length_c   1.000
_cell.angle_alpha   90.00
_cell.angle_beta   90.00
_cell.angle_gamma   90.00
#
_symmetry.space_group_name_H-M   'P 1'
#
loop_
_entity.id
_entity.type
_entity.pdbx_description
1 polymer ?
#
loop_
_entity_poly.entity_id
_entity_poly.type
_entity_poly.pdbx_seq_one_letter_code
_entity_poly.pdbx_strand_id
1 'polypeptide(L)'
;MKRLLFGACVLLVAAGCARNRFDYIDIAASEKALAALEAGFEAVPDSVADGRTQFLLSQGVPVADVLVYAGETGDVLFKDPAVPFGYACETVGTDVLMDSLHVKAGRLYTDAGLNARMLYLQDARMSLPVLNKVSEFAARGAFIGGVKPANCLDKDDEAVFQRTVEKVWMTGNAMSGRTVKSILKAAGVKPDVKTKADSLFFQHRRLPELDIYRICNLGESSGKVKLRFRVQGRQPFQWNPDTGEISLVSYKLKKRSTKVTLRTVPGDDTFLVFGSFAERKKLKVK
;
A
#
# COMPACT_ATOMS: atom_id res chain seq x y z
N MET A 1 -44.32 9.57 38.90
CA MET A 1 -44.10 9.55 37.43
C MET A 1 -43.28 10.75 37.04
N LYS A 2 -41.94 10.59 36.87
CA LYS A 2 -41.06 11.65 36.37
C LYS A 2 -40.36 11.08 35.14
N ARG A 3 -40.68 11.61 33.96
CA ARG A 3 -39.98 11.35 32.70
C ARG A 3 -38.73 12.21 32.69
N LEU A 4 -37.56 11.57 32.58
CA LEU A 4 -36.30 12.23 32.26
C LEU A 4 -36.13 12.24 30.72
N LEU A 5 -36.19 13.45 30.16
CA LEU A 5 -35.76 13.73 28.80
C LEU A 5 -34.20 13.79 28.78
N PHE A 6 -33.57 12.93 28.01
CA PHE A 6 -32.17 13.10 27.60
C PHE A 6 -32.13 14.01 26.38
N GLY A 7 -31.65 15.23 26.59
CA GLY A 7 -31.39 16.17 25.53
C GLY A 7 -30.16 15.78 24.73
N ALA A 8 -30.34 15.62 23.42
CA ALA A 8 -29.26 15.52 22.46
C ALA A 8 -28.55 16.86 22.34
N CYS A 9 -27.31 16.94 22.78
CA CYS A 9 -26.46 18.09 22.55
C CYS A 9 -25.89 18.03 21.13
N VAL A 10 -26.54 18.70 20.18
CA VAL A 10 -26.03 18.96 18.84
C VAL A 10 -25.07 20.14 18.93
N LEU A 11 -23.78 19.89 18.95
CA LEU A 11 -22.78 20.94 18.76
C LEU A 11 -22.59 21.21 17.27
N LEU A 12 -23.24 22.28 16.79
CA LEU A 12 -22.88 22.97 15.55
C LEU A 12 -21.51 23.62 15.75
N VAL A 13 -20.47 23.08 15.11
CA VAL A 13 -19.20 23.79 14.93
C VAL A 13 -19.17 24.36 13.53
N ALA A 14 -19.17 25.69 13.49
CA ALA A 14 -19.10 26.52 12.30
C ALA A 14 -17.82 26.29 11.49
N ALA A 15 -17.96 26.53 10.19
CA ALA A 15 -16.90 26.48 9.19
C ALA A 15 -15.66 27.30 9.56
N GLY A 16 -14.50 26.69 9.46
CA GLY A 16 -13.21 27.38 9.52
C GLY A 16 -12.03 26.43 9.61
N CYS A 17 -11.24 26.39 8.55
CA CYS A 17 -9.95 25.71 8.42
C CYS A 17 -9.95 24.19 8.18
N ALA A 18 -9.83 23.85 6.91
CA ALA A 18 -9.43 22.53 6.41
C ALA A 18 -7.98 22.19 6.85
N ARG A 19 -7.81 21.69 8.08
CA ARG A 19 -6.56 21.02 8.51
C ARG A 19 -6.90 19.99 9.58
N ASN A 20 -6.58 18.73 9.28
CA ASN A 20 -6.66 17.56 10.15
C ASN A 20 -8.07 16.93 10.25
N ARG A 21 -8.51 16.25 9.19
CA ARG A 21 -9.30 15.04 9.41
C ARG A 21 -8.40 14.06 10.15
N PHE A 22 -8.53 13.99 11.47
CA PHE A 22 -8.24 12.74 12.17
C PHE A 22 -9.31 11.79 11.67
N ASP A 23 -8.90 10.77 10.92
CA ASP A 23 -9.80 9.67 10.62
C ASP A 23 -10.32 9.19 11.98
N TYR A 24 -11.64 9.25 12.18
CA TYR A 24 -12.26 8.76 13.40
C TYR A 24 -11.95 7.25 13.47
N ILE A 25 -11.15 6.86 14.44
CA ILE A 25 -10.79 5.46 14.65
C ILE A 25 -11.92 4.82 15.45
N ASP A 26 -12.71 3.98 14.80
CA ASP A 26 -13.71 3.15 15.47
C ASP A 26 -12.99 1.98 16.16
N ILE A 27 -12.81 2.13 17.48
CA ILE A 27 -12.12 1.15 18.31
C ILE A 27 -12.91 -0.16 18.36
N ALA A 28 -14.23 -0.11 18.50
CA ALA A 28 -15.05 -1.32 18.58
C ALA A 28 -15.03 -2.12 17.27
N ALA A 29 -15.11 -1.41 16.13
CA ALA A 29 -14.97 -2.04 14.82
C ALA A 29 -13.57 -2.65 14.64
N SER A 30 -12.52 -1.98 15.10
CA SER A 30 -11.15 -2.49 15.04
C SER A 30 -10.95 -3.74 15.91
N GLU A 31 -11.48 -3.75 17.13
CA GLU A 31 -11.42 -4.93 18.01
C GLU A 31 -12.19 -6.12 17.43
N LYS A 32 -13.38 -5.87 16.86
CA LYS A 32 -14.16 -6.91 16.16
C LYS A 32 -13.43 -7.45 14.95
N ALA A 33 -12.83 -6.58 14.13
CA ALA A 33 -12.07 -6.99 12.95
C ALA A 33 -10.84 -7.82 13.33
N LEU A 34 -10.13 -7.45 14.41
CA LEU A 34 -9.00 -8.24 14.91
C LEU A 34 -9.43 -9.62 15.40
N ALA A 35 -10.51 -9.71 16.19
CA ALA A 35 -11.01 -10.99 16.68
C ALA A 35 -11.43 -11.93 15.55
N ALA A 36 -12.06 -11.39 14.48
CA ALA A 36 -12.38 -12.17 13.30
C ALA A 36 -11.13 -12.66 12.54
N LEU A 37 -10.11 -11.81 12.45
CA LEU A 37 -8.84 -12.16 11.81
C LEU A 37 -8.09 -13.23 12.64
N GLU A 38 -8.04 -13.10 13.97
CA GLU A 38 -7.46 -14.09 14.90
C GLU A 38 -8.13 -15.46 14.73
N ALA A 39 -9.46 -15.50 14.76
CA ALA A 39 -10.21 -16.75 14.58
C ALA A 39 -9.92 -17.42 13.23
N GLY A 40 -9.85 -16.65 12.14
CA GLY A 40 -9.49 -17.19 10.83
C GLY A 40 -8.04 -17.67 10.74
N PHE A 41 -7.11 -17.00 11.39
CA PHE A 41 -5.70 -17.38 11.44
C PHE A 41 -5.49 -18.67 12.26
N GLU A 42 -6.17 -18.81 13.40
CA GLU A 42 -6.13 -20.01 14.25
C GLU A 42 -6.81 -21.21 13.58
N ALA A 43 -7.82 -20.96 12.74
CA ALA A 43 -8.54 -22.03 12.01
C ALA A 43 -7.72 -22.66 10.88
N VAL A 44 -6.61 -22.05 10.45
CA VAL A 44 -5.74 -22.62 9.41
C VAL A 44 -4.99 -23.82 9.99
N PRO A 45 -5.15 -25.05 9.42
CA PRO A 45 -4.47 -26.24 9.89
C PRO A 45 -2.94 -26.12 9.75
N ASP A 46 -2.17 -26.57 10.74
CA ASP A 46 -0.70 -26.61 10.69
C ASP A 46 -0.15 -27.48 9.54
N SER A 47 -0.96 -28.43 9.05
CA SER A 47 -0.61 -29.30 7.92
C SER A 47 -0.59 -28.59 6.57
N VAL A 48 -1.15 -27.36 6.47
CA VAL A 48 -1.17 -26.58 5.22
C VAL A 48 0.06 -25.71 5.17
N ALA A 49 1.03 -26.11 4.36
CA ALA A 49 2.25 -25.33 4.13
C ALA A 49 1.89 -23.90 3.68
N ASP A 50 2.49 -22.90 4.31
CA ASP A 50 2.22 -21.46 4.07
C ASP A 50 0.74 -21.02 4.24
N GLY A 51 -0.11 -21.87 4.79
CA GLY A 51 -1.56 -21.58 4.86
C GLY A 51 -1.87 -20.30 5.59
N ARG A 52 -1.25 -20.05 6.75
CA ARG A 52 -1.45 -18.81 7.52
C ARG A 52 -0.89 -17.59 6.81
N THR A 53 0.24 -17.72 6.11
CA THR A 53 0.80 -16.67 5.26
C THR A 53 -0.18 -16.31 4.13
N GLN A 54 -0.70 -17.30 3.43
CA GLN A 54 -1.68 -17.09 2.34
C GLN A 54 -2.98 -16.50 2.89
N PHE A 55 -3.47 -16.97 4.03
CA PHE A 55 -4.64 -16.42 4.70
C PHE A 55 -4.45 -14.91 4.98
N LEU A 56 -3.35 -14.49 5.61
CA LEU A 56 -3.10 -13.09 5.92
C LEU A 56 -2.92 -12.24 4.67
N LEU A 57 -2.26 -12.76 3.64
CA LEU A 57 -2.06 -12.07 2.37
C LEU A 57 -3.31 -11.99 1.50
N SER A 58 -4.32 -12.81 1.75
CA SER A 58 -5.62 -12.72 1.07
C SER A 58 -6.54 -11.65 1.67
N GLN A 59 -6.23 -11.15 2.88
CA GLN A 59 -7.10 -10.21 3.57
C GLN A 59 -7.00 -8.79 3.01
N GLY A 60 -8.14 -8.09 2.96
CA GLY A 60 -8.21 -6.70 2.54
C GLY A 60 -7.63 -6.43 1.15
N VAL A 61 -7.11 -5.22 0.93
CA VAL A 61 -6.55 -4.78 -0.35
C VAL A 61 -5.05 -4.50 -0.24
N PRO A 62 -4.25 -4.75 -1.30
CA PRO A 62 -2.85 -4.38 -1.30
C PRO A 62 -2.69 -2.85 -1.22
N VAL A 63 -1.69 -2.40 -0.48
CA VAL A 63 -1.30 -1.00 -0.44
C VAL A 63 -0.11 -0.81 -1.36
N ALA A 64 -0.24 0.09 -2.34
CA ALA A 64 0.82 0.42 -3.29
C ALA A 64 1.10 1.92 -3.29
N ASP A 65 2.36 2.29 -3.43
CA ASP A 65 2.79 3.66 -3.75
C ASP A 65 3.02 3.80 -5.26
N VAL A 66 3.38 2.69 -5.92
CA VAL A 66 3.67 2.56 -7.34
C VAL A 66 2.85 1.42 -7.93
N LEU A 67 2.16 1.68 -9.03
CA LEU A 67 1.62 0.64 -9.91
C LEU A 67 2.60 0.42 -11.06
N VAL A 68 2.94 -0.82 -11.31
CA VAL A 68 3.86 -1.22 -12.38
C VAL A 68 3.04 -1.81 -13.51
N TYR A 69 3.07 -1.16 -14.66
CA TYR A 69 2.46 -1.69 -15.87
C TYR A 69 3.54 -2.34 -16.74
N ALA A 70 3.44 -3.67 -16.89
CA ALA A 70 4.46 -4.46 -17.57
C ALA A 70 4.39 -4.37 -19.11
N GLY A 71 3.28 -3.91 -19.66
CA GLY A 71 3.03 -3.84 -21.10
C GLY A 71 1.92 -4.79 -21.57
N GLU A 72 1.60 -4.74 -22.84
CA GLU A 72 0.50 -5.50 -23.46
C GLU A 72 0.95 -6.86 -24.00
N THR A 73 2.21 -6.99 -24.38
CA THR A 73 2.68 -8.17 -25.13
C THR A 73 3.08 -9.35 -24.26
N GLY A 74 3.22 -9.16 -22.95
CA GLY A 74 3.70 -10.18 -22.03
C GLY A 74 5.17 -10.60 -22.21
N ASP A 75 5.84 -10.07 -23.25
CA ASP A 75 7.22 -10.42 -23.60
C ASP A 75 8.26 -9.67 -22.76
N VAL A 76 7.83 -8.67 -22.03
CA VAL A 76 8.72 -7.90 -21.17
C VAL A 76 8.93 -8.70 -19.89
N LEU A 77 10.12 -9.26 -19.74
CA LEU A 77 10.55 -9.78 -18.45
C LEU A 77 10.36 -8.68 -17.42
N PHE A 78 9.59 -8.99 -16.36
CA PHE A 78 9.40 -8.09 -15.24
C PHE A 78 10.79 -7.65 -14.74
N LYS A 79 11.15 -6.41 -15.03
CA LYS A 79 12.32 -5.78 -14.44
C LYS A 79 11.83 -5.07 -13.20
N ASP A 80 12.37 -5.45 -12.06
CA ASP A 80 12.15 -4.69 -10.83
C ASP A 80 12.39 -3.21 -11.15
N PRO A 81 11.37 -2.33 -11.01
CA PRO A 81 11.52 -0.91 -11.32
C PRO A 81 12.48 -0.18 -10.38
N ALA A 82 13.30 -0.90 -9.63
CA ALA A 82 14.20 -0.36 -8.61
C ALA A 82 13.42 0.54 -7.62
N VAL A 83 12.26 0.06 -7.17
CA VAL A 83 11.49 0.74 -6.13
C VAL A 83 12.33 0.74 -4.86
N PRO A 84 12.70 1.92 -4.32
CA PRO A 84 13.54 1.96 -3.15
C PRO A 84 12.80 1.35 -1.95
N PHE A 85 13.54 0.65 -1.09
CA PHE A 85 12.94 0.09 0.12
C PHE A 85 12.08 1.12 0.87
N GLY A 86 10.97 0.66 1.34
CA GLY A 86 9.98 1.45 2.07
C GLY A 86 8.82 1.97 1.25
N TYR A 87 8.83 1.77 -0.06
CA TYR A 87 7.68 2.00 -0.92
C TYR A 87 7.14 0.66 -1.43
N ALA A 88 5.83 0.51 -1.40
CA ALA A 88 5.18 -0.69 -1.90
C ALA A 88 4.84 -0.54 -3.39
N CYS A 89 4.96 -1.62 -4.15
CA CYS A 89 4.54 -1.67 -5.55
C CYS A 89 3.62 -2.86 -5.81
N GLU A 90 2.72 -2.67 -6.77
CA GLU A 90 1.83 -3.71 -7.29
C GLU A 90 1.88 -3.69 -8.81
N THR A 91 1.81 -4.86 -9.44
CA THR A 91 1.73 -4.99 -10.88
C THR A 91 0.28 -4.94 -11.34
N VAL A 92 0.03 -4.22 -12.43
CA VAL A 92 -1.30 -4.15 -13.06
C VAL A 92 -1.22 -4.60 -14.52
N GLY A 93 -2.20 -5.40 -14.93
CA GLY A 93 -2.40 -5.80 -16.31
C GLY A 93 -3.14 -4.74 -17.12
N THR A 94 -3.26 -5.00 -18.43
CA THR A 94 -3.97 -4.12 -19.36
C THR A 94 -5.46 -4.01 -19.03
N ASP A 95 -6.09 -5.10 -18.64
CA ASP A 95 -7.48 -5.16 -18.19
C ASP A 95 -7.75 -4.23 -17.00
N VAL A 96 -6.93 -4.33 -15.96
CA VAL A 96 -7.06 -3.44 -14.79
C VAL A 96 -6.81 -1.98 -15.16
N LEU A 97 -5.78 -1.72 -15.99
CA LEU A 97 -5.43 -0.37 -16.43
C LEU A 97 -6.55 0.27 -17.24
N MET A 98 -7.18 -0.48 -18.16
CA MET A 98 -8.20 0.04 -19.07
C MET A 98 -9.56 0.17 -18.40
N ASP A 99 -9.98 -0.85 -17.64
CA ASP A 99 -11.37 -1.00 -17.22
C ASP A 99 -11.61 -0.58 -15.78
N SER A 100 -10.63 -0.80 -14.89
CA SER A 100 -10.83 -0.63 -13.45
C SER A 100 -10.06 0.53 -12.85
N LEU A 101 -9.00 1.02 -13.52
CA LEU A 101 -8.14 2.05 -12.96
C LEU A 101 -8.67 3.46 -13.28
N HIS A 102 -8.81 4.26 -12.24
CA HIS A 102 -9.31 5.63 -12.30
C HIS A 102 -8.32 6.61 -11.64
N VAL A 103 -8.47 7.91 -11.93
CA VAL A 103 -7.69 8.97 -11.28
C VAL A 103 -8.60 10.01 -10.63
N LYS A 104 -8.32 10.28 -9.34
CA LYS A 104 -8.95 11.36 -8.59
C LYS A 104 -7.90 12.11 -7.78
N ALA A 105 -7.82 13.43 -7.96
CA ALA A 105 -6.85 14.29 -7.29
C ALA A 105 -5.40 13.78 -7.41
N GLY A 106 -5.00 13.32 -8.60
CA GLY A 106 -3.68 12.80 -8.89
C GLY A 106 -3.37 11.45 -8.23
N ARG A 107 -4.37 10.73 -7.73
CA ARG A 107 -4.24 9.36 -7.22
C ARG A 107 -4.88 8.38 -8.17
N LEU A 108 -4.16 7.32 -8.47
CA LEU A 108 -4.66 6.15 -9.15
C LEU A 108 -5.41 5.27 -8.15
N TYR A 109 -6.59 4.79 -8.48
CA TYR A 109 -7.38 3.93 -7.60
C TYR A 109 -8.28 2.99 -8.40
N THR A 110 -8.66 1.88 -7.78
CA THR A 110 -9.72 0.98 -8.26
C THR A 110 -10.86 0.94 -7.26
N ASP A 111 -12.04 0.55 -7.69
CA ASP A 111 -13.21 0.38 -6.79
C ASP A 111 -12.96 -0.70 -5.73
N ALA A 112 -12.10 -1.68 -6.04
CA ALA A 112 -11.64 -2.68 -5.08
C ALA A 112 -10.72 -2.12 -3.97
N GLY A 113 -10.35 -0.82 -4.01
CA GLY A 113 -9.60 -0.14 -2.96
C GLY A 113 -8.10 -0.01 -3.18
N LEU A 114 -7.54 -0.56 -4.27
CA LEU A 114 -6.14 -0.31 -4.64
C LEU A 114 -5.94 1.20 -4.84
N ASN A 115 -4.85 1.75 -4.31
CA ASN A 115 -4.59 3.18 -4.35
C ASN A 115 -3.08 3.47 -4.44
N ALA A 116 -2.67 4.21 -5.48
CA ALA A 116 -1.28 4.58 -5.70
C ALA A 116 -1.12 6.04 -6.16
N ARG A 117 0.10 6.52 -6.23
CA ARG A 117 0.42 7.89 -6.68
C ARG A 117 1.17 7.92 -8.01
N MET A 118 1.70 6.80 -8.43
CA MET A 118 2.56 6.70 -9.61
C MET A 118 2.23 5.45 -10.42
N LEU A 119 2.15 5.62 -11.73
CA LEU A 119 2.17 4.54 -12.70
C LEU A 119 3.58 4.47 -13.29
N TYR A 120 4.20 3.31 -13.24
CA TYR A 120 5.52 3.04 -13.82
C TYR A 120 5.35 2.17 -15.06
N LEU A 121 5.79 2.67 -16.21
CA LEU A 121 5.75 1.98 -17.49
C LEU A 121 7.05 1.21 -17.70
N GLN A 122 6.95 -0.08 -18.01
CA GLN A 122 8.13 -0.93 -18.22
C GLN A 122 8.49 -1.14 -19.68
N ASP A 123 7.52 -1.04 -20.60
CA ASP A 123 7.71 -1.26 -22.03
C ASP A 123 7.74 0.05 -22.83
N ALA A 124 8.60 0.11 -23.83
CA ALA A 124 8.62 1.19 -24.81
C ALA A 124 7.55 1.01 -25.92
N ARG A 125 6.94 -0.18 -26.00
CA ARG A 125 5.88 -0.52 -26.96
C ARG A 125 4.51 -0.40 -26.27
N MET A 126 3.58 0.22 -26.95
CA MET A 126 2.23 0.44 -26.42
C MET A 126 1.24 0.65 -27.54
N SER A 127 0.01 0.18 -27.41
CA SER A 127 -1.08 0.52 -28.32
C SER A 127 -1.56 1.96 -28.09
N LEU A 128 -2.17 2.55 -29.11
CA LEU A 128 -2.75 3.90 -28.99
C LEU A 128 -3.88 3.97 -27.96
N PRO A 129 -4.78 2.99 -27.83
CA PRO A 129 -5.80 2.98 -26.77
C PRO A 129 -5.19 3.06 -25.35
N VAL A 130 -4.17 2.23 -25.05
CA VAL A 130 -3.49 2.24 -23.74
C VAL A 130 -2.78 3.57 -23.51
N LEU A 131 -2.09 4.13 -24.53
CA LEU A 131 -1.46 5.44 -24.40
C LEU A 131 -2.48 6.56 -24.15
N ASN A 132 -3.66 6.51 -24.76
CA ASN A 132 -4.74 7.46 -24.52
C ASN A 132 -5.21 7.38 -23.06
N LYS A 133 -5.30 6.18 -22.49
CA LYS A 133 -5.63 6.00 -21.07
C LYS A 133 -4.56 6.57 -20.15
N VAL A 134 -3.28 6.34 -20.47
CA VAL A 134 -2.14 6.96 -19.74
C VAL A 134 -2.18 8.48 -19.85
N SER A 135 -2.54 9.03 -21.03
CA SER A 135 -2.71 10.47 -21.24
C SER A 135 -3.83 11.05 -20.36
N GLU A 136 -4.96 10.35 -20.24
CA GLU A 136 -6.04 10.72 -19.32
C GLU A 136 -5.54 10.76 -17.87
N PHE A 137 -4.79 9.76 -17.44
CA PHE A 137 -4.25 9.71 -16.08
C PHE A 137 -3.29 10.88 -15.79
N ALA A 138 -2.38 11.15 -16.72
CA ALA A 138 -1.44 12.28 -16.60
C ALA A 138 -2.18 13.63 -16.54
N ALA A 139 -3.18 13.82 -17.40
CA ALA A 139 -4.00 15.04 -17.44
C ALA A 139 -4.78 15.26 -16.12
N ARG A 140 -5.17 14.18 -15.42
CA ARG A 140 -5.81 14.22 -14.12
C ARG A 140 -4.82 14.29 -12.93
N GLY A 141 -3.52 14.47 -13.23
CA GLY A 141 -2.48 14.72 -12.23
C GLY A 141 -1.81 13.47 -11.65
N ALA A 142 -2.02 12.28 -12.21
CA ALA A 142 -1.25 11.12 -11.84
C ALA A 142 0.20 11.25 -12.30
N PHE A 143 1.15 10.79 -11.50
CA PHE A 143 2.55 10.74 -11.90
C PHE A 143 2.81 9.51 -12.77
N ILE A 144 3.42 9.72 -13.91
CA ILE A 144 3.84 8.68 -14.85
C ILE A 144 5.36 8.63 -14.85
N GLY A 145 5.93 7.46 -14.70
CA GLY A 145 7.38 7.24 -14.74
C GLY A 145 7.75 6.02 -15.55
N GLY A 146 9.06 5.71 -15.59
CA GLY A 146 9.57 4.55 -16.30
C GLY A 146 10.00 4.86 -17.72
N VAL A 147 9.74 3.93 -18.61
CA VAL A 147 10.11 4.01 -20.02
C VAL A 147 9.13 4.91 -20.74
N LYS A 148 9.64 5.92 -21.48
CA LYS A 148 8.82 6.71 -22.40
C LYS A 148 8.47 5.83 -23.59
N PRO A 149 7.18 5.61 -23.92
CA PRO A 149 6.80 4.84 -25.09
C PRO A 149 7.40 5.44 -26.36
N ALA A 150 7.93 4.60 -27.23
CA ALA A 150 8.59 5.00 -28.47
C ALA A 150 8.01 4.33 -29.71
N ASN A 151 7.33 3.20 -29.54
CA ASN A 151 6.83 2.40 -30.64
C ASN A 151 5.35 2.09 -30.45
N CYS A 152 4.52 2.46 -31.45
CA CYS A 152 3.13 2.04 -31.50
C CYS A 152 3.02 0.57 -31.86
N LEU A 153 2.16 -0.19 -31.17
CA LEU A 153 1.85 -1.57 -31.56
C LEU A 153 1.02 -1.61 -32.84
N ASP A 154 0.21 -0.58 -33.08
CA ASP A 154 -0.65 -0.44 -34.24
C ASP A 154 0.01 0.50 -35.27
N LYS A 155 0.54 -0.06 -36.34
CA LYS A 155 1.35 0.69 -37.34
C LYS A 155 0.62 1.86 -38.00
N ASP A 156 -0.69 1.76 -38.15
CA ASP A 156 -1.50 2.80 -38.83
C ASP A 156 -1.69 4.06 -37.98
N ASP A 157 -1.42 3.95 -36.67
CA ASP A 157 -1.63 5.02 -35.69
C ASP A 157 -0.34 5.74 -35.23
N GLU A 158 0.81 5.43 -35.85
CA GLU A 158 2.14 5.91 -35.40
C GLU A 158 2.20 7.44 -35.25
N ALA A 159 1.67 8.19 -36.20
CA ALA A 159 1.70 9.67 -36.18
C ALA A 159 0.83 10.26 -35.05
N VAL A 160 -0.31 9.63 -34.75
CA VAL A 160 -1.19 10.01 -33.64
C VAL A 160 -0.56 9.61 -32.30
N PHE A 161 0.04 8.43 -32.28
CA PHE A 161 0.75 7.90 -31.11
C PHE A 161 1.87 8.86 -30.67
N GLN A 162 2.77 9.25 -31.57
CA GLN A 162 3.89 10.14 -31.25
C GLN A 162 3.40 11.51 -30.71
N ARG A 163 2.39 12.10 -31.33
CA ARG A 163 1.78 13.35 -30.81
C ARG A 163 1.19 13.16 -29.41
N THR A 164 0.57 12.01 -29.14
CA THR A 164 0.01 11.71 -27.83
C THR A 164 1.12 11.51 -26.78
N VAL A 165 2.22 10.83 -27.13
CA VAL A 165 3.41 10.72 -26.28
C VAL A 165 3.93 12.10 -25.90
N GLU A 166 4.14 12.99 -26.87
CA GLU A 166 4.61 14.35 -26.60
C GLU A 166 3.65 15.09 -25.66
N LYS A 167 2.35 15.05 -25.91
CA LYS A 167 1.32 15.65 -25.07
C LYS A 167 1.43 15.15 -23.61
N VAL A 168 1.58 13.85 -23.39
CA VAL A 168 1.71 13.26 -22.06
C VAL A 168 2.95 13.80 -21.35
N TRP A 169 4.10 13.80 -22.02
CA TRP A 169 5.37 14.24 -21.40
C TRP A 169 5.50 15.76 -21.24
N MET A 170 4.58 16.55 -21.85
CA MET A 170 4.46 17.99 -21.60
C MET A 170 3.64 18.32 -20.34
N THR A 171 2.93 17.38 -19.74
CA THR A 171 2.08 17.64 -18.55
C THR A 171 2.86 18.00 -17.29
N GLY A 172 4.17 17.75 -17.25
CA GLY A 172 5.00 17.91 -16.05
C GLY A 172 4.87 16.78 -15.02
N ASN A 173 3.86 15.92 -15.13
CA ASN A 173 3.66 14.75 -14.27
C ASN A 173 4.27 13.47 -14.87
N ALA A 174 4.56 13.46 -16.19
CA ALA A 174 5.25 12.36 -16.85
C ALA A 174 6.76 12.62 -16.88
N MET A 175 7.53 11.71 -16.30
CA MET A 175 8.97 11.90 -16.06
C MET A 175 9.76 10.68 -16.53
N SER A 176 10.32 10.73 -17.71
CA SER A 176 11.28 9.73 -18.19
C SER A 176 12.70 10.02 -17.68
N GLY A 177 13.53 8.97 -17.55
CA GLY A 177 14.91 9.09 -17.09
C GLY A 177 15.08 9.50 -15.63
N ARG A 178 14.00 9.57 -14.87
CA ARG A 178 14.02 9.84 -13.43
C ARG A 178 13.89 8.55 -12.63
N THR A 179 14.57 8.49 -11.49
CA THR A 179 14.41 7.36 -10.57
C THR A 179 13.01 7.37 -9.92
N VAL A 180 12.47 6.20 -9.62
CA VAL A 180 11.20 6.05 -8.88
C VAL A 180 11.21 6.89 -7.60
N LYS A 181 12.32 6.87 -6.85
CA LYS A 181 12.49 7.69 -5.64
C LYS A 181 12.32 9.19 -5.89
N SER A 182 12.86 9.72 -7.00
CA SER A 182 12.74 11.14 -7.31
C SER A 182 11.31 11.53 -7.69
N ILE A 183 10.61 10.66 -8.41
CA ILE A 183 9.22 10.89 -8.81
C ILE A 183 8.31 10.81 -7.58
N LEU A 184 8.45 9.80 -6.72
CA LEU A 184 7.68 9.69 -5.48
C LEU A 184 7.91 10.88 -4.54
N LYS A 185 9.15 11.42 -4.50
CA LYS A 185 9.44 12.65 -3.76
C LYS A 185 8.71 13.84 -4.36
N ALA A 186 8.70 14.00 -5.68
CA ALA A 186 7.94 15.06 -6.37
C ALA A 186 6.43 14.91 -6.12
N ALA A 187 5.90 13.68 -6.11
CA ALA A 187 4.52 13.37 -5.77
C ALA A 187 4.17 13.56 -4.27
N GLY A 188 5.15 13.93 -3.43
CA GLY A 188 4.95 14.11 -1.98
C GLY A 188 4.71 12.82 -1.20
N VAL A 189 5.04 11.66 -1.79
CA VAL A 189 4.84 10.35 -1.17
C VAL A 189 5.96 10.06 -0.18
N LYS A 190 5.59 9.71 1.04
CA LYS A 190 6.54 9.28 2.07
C LYS A 190 6.59 7.75 2.10
N PRO A 191 7.77 7.17 2.38
CA PRO A 191 7.87 5.72 2.54
C PRO A 191 6.86 5.17 3.53
N ASP A 192 6.28 4.02 3.20
CA ASP A 192 5.35 3.28 4.03
C ASP A 192 6.07 2.63 5.21
N VAL A 193 7.25 2.06 4.95
CA VAL A 193 8.15 1.54 5.98
C VAL A 193 9.48 2.26 5.91
N LYS A 194 10.08 2.59 7.06
CA LYS A 194 11.44 3.15 7.16
C LYS A 194 12.28 2.35 8.13
N THR A 195 13.46 1.96 7.70
CA THR A 195 14.48 1.33 8.52
C THR A 195 15.88 1.75 8.07
N LYS A 196 16.90 1.35 8.83
CA LYS A 196 18.31 1.39 8.41
C LYS A 196 18.81 0.02 7.95
N ALA A 197 18.02 -1.03 8.14
CA ALA A 197 18.33 -2.35 7.60
C ALA A 197 18.05 -2.34 6.09
N ASP A 198 18.93 -2.94 5.32
CA ASP A 198 18.96 -2.93 3.87
C ASP A 198 18.46 -4.24 3.22
N SER A 199 18.33 -5.29 4.03
CA SER A 199 18.01 -6.63 3.54
C SER A 199 16.61 -7.10 3.99
N LEU A 200 15.67 -6.18 4.16
CA LEU A 200 14.29 -6.51 4.49
C LEU A 200 13.40 -6.38 3.25
N PHE A 201 12.43 -7.27 3.16
CA PHE A 201 11.30 -7.16 2.25
C PHE A 201 10.04 -6.92 3.07
N PHE A 202 9.05 -6.21 2.49
CA PHE A 202 7.74 -6.06 3.13
C PHE A 202 6.61 -6.06 2.10
N GLN A 203 5.45 -6.52 2.54
CA GLN A 203 4.16 -6.35 1.87
C GLN A 203 3.19 -5.69 2.83
N HIS A 204 2.25 -4.92 2.32
CA HIS A 204 1.25 -4.23 3.13
C HIS A 204 -0.15 -4.49 2.57
N ARG A 205 -1.03 -4.99 3.43
CA ARG A 205 -2.46 -5.18 3.15
C ARG A 205 -3.26 -4.28 4.09
N ARG A 206 -4.33 -3.70 3.58
CA ARG A 206 -5.20 -2.82 4.36
C ARG A 206 -6.62 -3.33 4.36
N LEU A 207 -7.18 -3.43 5.57
CA LEU A 207 -8.61 -3.51 5.82
C LEU A 207 -9.09 -2.15 6.34
N PRO A 208 -10.40 -1.88 6.40
CA PRO A 208 -10.90 -0.61 6.94
C PRO A 208 -10.33 -0.29 8.32
N GLU A 209 -10.25 -1.28 9.20
CA GLU A 209 -9.87 -1.11 10.61
C GLU A 209 -8.48 -1.62 10.96
N LEU A 210 -7.81 -2.35 10.05
CA LEU A 210 -6.53 -2.97 10.30
C LEU A 210 -5.52 -2.66 9.19
N ASP A 211 -4.23 -2.66 9.54
CA ASP A 211 -3.14 -2.75 8.58
C ASP A 211 -2.34 -4.03 8.87
N ILE A 212 -2.03 -4.82 7.84
CA ILE A 212 -1.26 -6.07 7.94
C ILE A 212 0.03 -5.87 7.14
N TYR A 213 1.16 -5.99 7.82
CA TYR A 213 2.48 -5.95 7.19
C TYR A 213 3.16 -7.31 7.31
N ARG A 214 3.53 -7.90 6.20
CA ARG A 214 4.50 -8.99 6.14
C ARG A 214 5.90 -8.40 6.14
N ILE A 215 6.80 -8.92 6.96
CA ILE A 215 8.20 -8.50 7.04
C ILE A 215 9.08 -9.74 6.92
N CYS A 216 9.87 -9.81 5.86
CA CYS A 216 10.81 -10.90 5.64
C CYS A 216 12.24 -10.38 5.80
N ASN A 217 13.09 -11.12 6.48
CA ASN A 217 14.52 -10.85 6.55
C ASN A 217 15.25 -11.66 5.48
N LEU A 218 15.62 -11.00 4.39
CA LEU A 218 16.37 -11.59 3.28
C LEU A 218 17.89 -11.51 3.48
N GLY A 219 18.35 -10.91 4.59
CA GLY A 219 19.76 -10.76 4.91
C GLY A 219 20.31 -11.93 5.72
N GLU A 220 21.63 -11.91 5.91
CA GLU A 220 22.35 -12.94 6.67
C GLU A 220 22.53 -12.60 8.15
N SER A 221 22.08 -11.41 8.58
CA SER A 221 22.32 -10.90 9.92
C SER A 221 21.12 -11.09 10.84
N SER A 222 21.39 -11.52 12.07
CA SER A 222 20.42 -11.56 13.17
C SER A 222 20.54 -10.31 14.03
N GLY A 223 19.42 -9.82 14.55
CA GLY A 223 19.49 -8.69 15.46
C GLY A 223 18.17 -7.97 15.71
N LYS A 224 18.29 -6.84 16.42
CA LYS A 224 17.15 -5.93 16.63
C LYS A 224 17.07 -4.91 15.52
N VAL A 225 15.94 -4.89 14.82
CA VAL A 225 15.64 -3.96 13.75
C VAL A 225 14.60 -2.95 14.21
N LYS A 226 14.86 -1.67 13.94
CA LYS A 226 13.91 -0.59 14.24
C LYS A 226 13.20 -0.19 12.95
N LEU A 227 11.89 -0.41 12.91
CA LEU A 227 11.02 -0.10 11.80
C LEU A 227 10.12 1.09 12.17
N ARG A 228 9.81 1.94 11.19
CA ARG A 228 8.81 2.99 11.32
C ARG A 228 7.78 2.82 10.22
N PHE A 229 6.55 2.53 10.60
CA PHE A 229 5.41 2.32 9.72
C PHE A 229 4.58 3.60 9.55
N ARG A 230 4.03 3.83 8.36
CA ARG A 230 3.10 4.93 8.05
C ARG A 230 1.69 4.65 8.60
N VAL A 231 1.62 4.02 9.74
CA VAL A 231 0.40 3.71 10.49
C VAL A 231 0.29 4.65 11.68
N GLN A 232 -0.88 5.24 11.86
CA GLN A 232 -1.16 6.20 12.92
C GLN A 232 -2.18 5.64 13.91
N GLY A 233 -1.91 5.79 15.21
CA GLY A 233 -2.88 5.50 16.29
C GLY A 233 -3.17 4.02 16.54
N ARG A 234 -2.62 3.10 15.74
CA ARG A 234 -2.85 1.66 15.83
C ARG A 234 -1.69 0.96 16.54
N GLN A 235 -2.02 -0.02 17.34
CA GLN A 235 -1.08 -0.87 18.09
C GLN A 235 -0.69 -2.07 17.22
N PRO A 236 0.60 -2.45 17.16
CA PRO A 236 1.07 -3.62 16.43
C PRO A 236 1.04 -4.87 17.33
N PHE A 237 0.65 -5.99 16.73
CA PHE A 237 0.84 -7.34 17.23
C PHE A 237 1.71 -8.10 16.25
N GLN A 238 2.63 -8.91 16.76
CA GLN A 238 3.44 -9.81 15.94
C GLN A 238 2.72 -11.15 15.84
N TRP A 239 2.55 -11.63 14.61
CA TRP A 239 1.93 -12.90 14.29
C TRP A 239 2.94 -13.75 13.55
N ASN A 240 3.23 -14.93 14.10
CA ASN A 240 4.13 -15.89 13.49
C ASN A 240 3.30 -16.90 12.68
N PRO A 241 3.43 -16.94 11.34
CA PRO A 241 2.63 -17.85 10.52
C PRO A 241 3.02 -19.31 10.72
N ASP A 242 4.27 -19.61 11.04
CA ASP A 242 4.76 -20.99 11.20
C ASP A 242 4.23 -21.64 12.48
N THR A 243 4.25 -20.87 13.58
CA THR A 243 3.84 -21.39 14.90
C THR A 243 2.41 -21.07 15.28
N GLY A 244 1.75 -20.15 14.57
CA GLY A 244 0.44 -19.62 14.94
C GLY A 244 0.47 -18.69 16.16
N GLU A 245 1.64 -18.36 16.72
CA GLU A 245 1.78 -17.52 17.89
C GLU A 245 1.45 -16.06 17.60
N ILE A 246 0.65 -15.43 18.47
CA ILE A 246 0.36 -14.00 18.48
C ILE A 246 0.96 -13.38 19.72
N SER A 247 1.83 -12.42 19.56
CA SER A 247 2.55 -11.78 20.66
C SER A 247 2.57 -10.26 20.57
N LEU A 248 2.80 -9.61 21.72
CA LEU A 248 3.02 -8.16 21.77
C LEU A 248 4.44 -7.84 21.31
N VAL A 249 4.56 -6.79 20.52
CA VAL A 249 5.85 -6.27 20.08
C VAL A 249 6.14 -4.91 20.73
N SER A 250 7.42 -4.63 20.97
CA SER A 250 7.84 -3.32 21.49
C SER A 250 7.59 -2.21 20.49
N TYR A 251 6.78 -1.21 20.85
CA TYR A 251 6.41 -0.12 19.95
C TYR A 251 6.33 1.25 20.63
N LYS A 252 6.32 2.30 19.79
CA LYS A 252 6.08 3.69 20.21
C LYS A 252 5.20 4.39 19.18
N LEU A 253 4.02 4.84 19.61
CA LEU A 253 3.14 5.66 18.80
C LEU A 253 3.76 7.06 18.61
N LYS A 254 3.65 7.59 17.40
CA LYS A 254 4.02 8.95 17.01
C LYS A 254 2.84 9.59 16.29
N LYS A 255 2.82 10.91 16.19
CA LYS A 255 1.73 11.69 15.60
C LYS A 255 1.30 11.18 14.19
N ARG A 256 2.24 10.67 13.39
CA ARG A 256 1.97 10.24 11.99
C ARG A 256 2.63 8.91 11.65
N SER A 257 2.99 8.11 12.62
CA SER A 257 3.67 6.83 12.38
C SER A 257 3.73 6.00 13.65
N THR A 258 3.90 4.70 13.52
CA THR A 258 4.22 3.81 14.64
C THR A 258 5.63 3.26 14.46
N LYS A 259 6.46 3.35 15.50
CA LYS A 259 7.78 2.73 15.53
C LYS A 259 7.67 1.37 16.23
N VAL A 260 8.27 0.36 15.63
CA VAL A 260 8.33 -1.01 16.16
C VAL A 260 9.79 -1.43 16.25
N THR A 261 10.13 -2.21 17.27
CA THR A 261 11.42 -2.88 17.37
C THR A 261 11.17 -4.38 17.30
N LEU A 262 11.61 -5.00 16.21
CA LEU A 262 11.57 -6.44 16.00
C LEU A 262 12.93 -7.07 16.33
N ARG A 263 12.93 -8.31 16.80
CA ARG A 263 14.09 -9.18 16.70
C ARG A 263 13.87 -10.08 15.49
N THR A 264 14.87 -10.22 14.64
CA THR A 264 14.79 -11.02 13.43
C THR A 264 16.08 -11.79 13.21
N VAL A 265 15.97 -12.94 12.56
CA VAL A 265 17.09 -13.79 12.10
C VAL A 265 16.97 -13.97 10.58
N PRO A 266 18.04 -14.45 9.89
CA PRO A 266 17.97 -14.78 8.47
C PRO A 266 16.83 -15.72 8.15
N GLY A 267 16.07 -15.41 7.10
CA GLY A 267 14.92 -16.19 6.66
C GLY A 267 13.62 -15.99 7.46
N ASP A 268 13.64 -15.16 8.51
CA ASP A 268 12.40 -14.84 9.24
C ASP A 268 11.34 -14.27 8.32
N ASP A 269 10.13 -14.78 8.48
CA ASP A 269 8.90 -14.28 7.91
C ASP A 269 7.89 -14.03 9.02
N THR A 270 7.52 -12.80 9.25
CA THR A 270 6.62 -12.42 10.35
C THR A 270 5.62 -11.38 9.91
N PHE A 271 4.46 -11.37 10.55
CA PHE A 271 3.45 -10.37 10.30
C PHE A 271 3.32 -9.41 11.47
N LEU A 272 3.08 -8.14 11.15
CA LEU A 272 2.66 -7.13 12.08
C LEU A 272 1.24 -6.71 11.73
N VAL A 273 0.30 -7.04 12.61
CA VAL A 273 -1.10 -6.63 12.50
C VAL A 273 -1.32 -5.42 13.38
N PHE A 274 -1.75 -4.31 12.78
CA PHE A 274 -2.03 -3.06 13.47
C PHE A 274 -3.53 -2.87 13.64
N GLY A 275 -3.97 -2.66 14.88
CA GLY A 275 -5.36 -2.35 15.22
C GLY A 275 -5.46 -1.26 16.29
N SER A 276 -6.67 -0.73 16.50
CA SER A 276 -6.97 0.27 17.54
C SER A 276 -7.74 -0.37 18.68
N PHE A 277 -7.34 -0.09 19.91
CA PHE A 277 -7.91 -0.67 21.12
C PHE A 277 -8.16 0.41 22.16
N ALA A 278 -9.25 0.27 22.95
CA ALA A 278 -9.59 1.19 24.03
C ALA A 278 -8.53 1.17 25.14
N GLU A 279 -8.05 -0.04 25.47
CA GLU A 279 -6.96 -0.24 26.43
C GLU A 279 -5.83 -1.06 25.77
N ARG A 280 -4.59 -0.91 26.28
CA ARG A 280 -3.49 -1.76 25.84
C ARG A 280 -3.81 -3.22 26.20
N LYS A 281 -4.25 -3.98 25.22
CA LYS A 281 -4.53 -5.40 25.38
C LYS A 281 -3.27 -6.08 25.89
N LYS A 282 -3.25 -6.53 27.13
CA LYS A 282 -2.22 -7.43 27.65
C LYS A 282 -2.60 -8.82 27.16
N LEU A 283 -1.93 -9.31 26.13
CA LEU A 283 -2.02 -10.72 25.78
C LEU A 283 -1.56 -11.54 26.97
N LYS A 284 -2.42 -12.45 27.44
CA LYS A 284 -1.97 -13.48 28.40
C LYS A 284 -1.06 -14.40 27.58
N VAL A 285 0.23 -14.35 27.89
CA VAL A 285 1.16 -15.38 27.45
C VAL A 285 0.69 -16.67 28.13
N LYS A 286 0.20 -17.65 27.35
CA LYS A 286 -0.07 -18.99 27.79
C LYS A 286 1.23 -19.75 27.97
#